data_7666c369a716e96dc0235196b27cfe3a
#
_entry.id   7666c369a716e96dc0235196b27cfe3a
#
_cell.length_a   1.000
_cell.length_b   1.000
_cell.length_c   1.000
_cell.angle_alpha   90.00
_cell.angle_beta   90.00
_cell.angle_gamma   90.00
#
_symmetry.space_group_name_H-M   'P 1'
#
loop_
_entity.id
_entity.type
_entity.pdbx_description
1 polymer ?
#
loop_
_entity_poly.entity_id
_entity_poly.type
_entity_poly.pdbx_seq_one_letter_code
_entity_poly.pdbx_strand_id
1 'polypeptide(L)'
;VYAGKLHSEKSDEDHPAYSAAEKRNVSFTWLGAGEKIQAGECVMDILGPLTLDTEDENNNSLVLNVETPEGNFLLAGDMTQTEEEELLNAGVIPRATVLKVGHHGRDDATGKALVAAVRPQWAVISTSSQERPDTPAAQVTETLALFQVKTAVTQDAQVGILAELENQTATVWRVDWDGKHPLEK
;
A
#
# COMPACT_ATOMS: atom_id res chain seq x y z
N VAL A 1 -5.09 0.31 -18.49
CA VAL A 1 -4.09 -0.17 -17.51
C VAL A 1 -3.29 1.02 -17.04
N TYR A 2 -3.05 1.08 -15.74
CA TYR A 2 -2.18 2.07 -15.11
C TYR A 2 -0.97 1.36 -14.53
N ALA A 3 0.22 1.95 -14.65
CA ALA A 3 1.46 1.45 -14.06
C ALA A 3 2.38 2.61 -13.67
N GLY A 4 3.27 2.37 -12.72
CA GLY A 4 4.33 3.30 -12.34
C GLY A 4 5.32 3.51 -13.48
N LYS A 5 5.89 4.71 -13.56
CA LYS A 5 6.93 5.01 -14.54
C LYS A 5 8.11 4.06 -14.37
N LEU A 6 8.61 3.56 -15.49
CA LEU A 6 9.78 2.70 -15.49
C LEU A 6 11.04 3.50 -15.18
N HIS A 7 12.03 2.78 -14.67
CA HIS A 7 13.39 3.28 -14.55
C HIS A 7 13.89 3.84 -15.91
N SER A 8 14.70 4.90 -15.86
CA SER A 8 15.15 5.65 -17.03
C SER A 8 15.90 4.81 -18.10
N GLU A 9 16.41 3.64 -17.72
CA GLU A 9 17.12 2.71 -18.62
C GLU A 9 16.19 1.70 -19.31
N LYS A 10 14.92 1.62 -18.88
CA LYS A 10 13.93 0.71 -19.46
C LYS A 10 13.00 1.48 -20.40
N SER A 11 12.61 0.85 -21.50
CA SER A 11 11.59 1.36 -22.40
C SER A 11 10.21 0.86 -21.99
N ASP A 12 9.14 1.50 -22.48
CA ASP A 12 7.77 1.03 -22.27
C ASP A 12 7.58 -0.43 -22.72
N GLU A 13 8.28 -0.85 -23.78
CA GLU A 13 8.23 -2.21 -24.33
C GLU A 13 8.78 -3.27 -23.36
N ASP A 14 9.65 -2.88 -22.44
CA ASP A 14 10.22 -3.79 -21.42
C ASP A 14 9.22 -4.16 -20.33
N HIS A 15 8.10 -3.42 -20.22
CA HIS A 15 7.09 -3.72 -19.20
C HIS A 15 6.13 -4.82 -19.67
N PRO A 16 6.04 -5.97 -18.99
CA PRO A 16 5.24 -7.12 -19.46
C PRO A 16 3.76 -6.78 -19.69
N ALA A 17 3.17 -5.93 -18.85
CA ALA A 17 1.78 -5.53 -18.96
C ALA A 17 1.54 -4.58 -20.15
N TYR A 18 2.53 -3.77 -20.56
CA TYR A 18 2.44 -2.89 -21.73
C TYR A 18 2.18 -3.70 -23.00
N SER A 19 3.03 -4.67 -23.30
CA SER A 19 2.88 -5.53 -24.48
C SER A 19 1.55 -6.33 -24.47
N ALA A 20 1.08 -6.72 -23.27
CA ALA A 20 -0.20 -7.41 -23.16
C ALA A 20 -1.40 -6.49 -23.41
N ALA A 21 -1.33 -5.23 -22.95
CA ALA A 21 -2.36 -4.21 -23.18
C ALA A 21 -2.43 -3.83 -24.66
N GLU A 22 -1.26 -3.59 -25.30
CA GLU A 22 -1.14 -3.26 -26.73
C GLU A 22 -1.79 -4.33 -27.60
N LYS A 23 -1.44 -5.62 -27.38
CA LYS A 23 -2.03 -6.77 -28.13
C LYS A 23 -3.55 -6.87 -28.03
N ARG A 24 -4.14 -6.25 -27.00
CA ARG A 24 -5.59 -6.28 -26.73
C ARG A 24 -6.28 -4.95 -26.97
N ASN A 25 -5.58 -3.96 -27.52
CA ASN A 25 -6.07 -2.59 -27.70
C ASN A 25 -6.61 -1.98 -26.40
N VAL A 26 -5.95 -2.24 -25.28
CA VAL A 26 -6.27 -1.64 -23.98
C VAL A 26 -5.33 -0.45 -23.76
N SER A 27 -5.90 0.71 -23.40
CA SER A 27 -5.10 1.90 -23.10
C SER A 27 -4.16 1.62 -21.93
N PHE A 28 -2.93 2.09 -22.04
CA PHE A 28 -1.90 2.01 -21.02
C PHE A 28 -1.44 3.41 -20.65
N THR A 29 -1.38 3.70 -19.35
CA THR A 29 -1.00 5.03 -18.85
C THR A 29 0.06 4.85 -17.77
N TRP A 30 1.18 5.54 -17.95
CA TRP A 30 2.22 5.66 -16.95
C TRP A 30 1.85 6.73 -15.94
N LEU A 31 1.99 6.39 -14.65
CA LEU A 31 1.68 7.28 -13.54
C LEU A 31 2.96 7.68 -12.80
N GLY A 32 3.00 8.92 -12.35
CA GLY A 32 4.06 9.45 -11.50
C GLY A 32 3.50 10.26 -10.34
N ALA A 33 4.35 10.59 -9.38
CA ALA A 33 3.98 11.37 -8.23
C ALA A 33 3.31 12.70 -8.61
N GLY A 34 2.26 13.07 -7.89
CA GLY A 34 1.45 14.26 -8.14
C GLY A 34 0.30 14.06 -9.13
N GLU A 35 0.24 12.93 -9.84
CA GLU A 35 -0.89 12.61 -10.71
C GLU A 35 -2.06 12.02 -9.91
N LYS A 36 -3.27 12.18 -10.44
CA LYS A 36 -4.51 11.73 -9.80
C LYS A 36 -5.37 10.94 -10.76
N ILE A 37 -6.03 9.91 -10.23
CA ILE A 37 -7.06 9.17 -10.94
C ILE A 37 -8.38 9.38 -10.23
N GLN A 38 -9.43 9.76 -10.96
CA GLN A 38 -10.78 9.87 -10.43
C GLN A 38 -11.64 8.68 -10.89
N ALA A 39 -12.31 8.03 -9.94
CA ALA A 39 -13.25 6.96 -10.21
C ALA A 39 -14.53 7.16 -9.37
N GLY A 40 -15.54 7.83 -9.95
CA GLY A 40 -16.72 8.26 -9.21
C GLY A 40 -16.37 9.27 -8.12
N GLU A 41 -16.72 8.96 -6.87
CA GLU A 41 -16.39 9.78 -5.69
C GLU A 41 -15.01 9.44 -5.10
N CYS A 42 -14.34 8.41 -5.63
CA CYS A 42 -13.02 8.00 -5.19
C CYS A 42 -11.95 8.75 -5.96
N VAL A 43 -10.96 9.31 -5.26
CA VAL A 43 -9.77 9.95 -5.82
C VAL A 43 -8.55 9.17 -5.37
N MET A 44 -7.71 8.77 -6.31
CA MET A 44 -6.42 8.12 -6.05
C MET A 44 -5.31 9.12 -6.35
N ASP A 45 -4.63 9.58 -5.31
CA ASP A 45 -3.44 10.43 -5.44
C ASP A 45 -2.19 9.56 -5.48
N ILE A 46 -1.36 9.77 -6.49
CA ILE A 46 -0.06 9.10 -6.62
C ILE A 46 0.95 9.91 -5.81
N LEU A 47 1.40 9.35 -4.69
CA LEU A 47 2.34 10.02 -3.78
C LEU A 47 3.80 9.76 -4.15
N GLY A 48 4.09 8.55 -4.59
CA GLY A 48 5.43 8.08 -4.93
C GLY A 48 5.47 7.13 -6.13
N PRO A 49 6.68 6.84 -6.65
CA PRO A 49 7.96 7.37 -6.18
C PRO A 49 8.18 8.84 -6.62
N LEU A 50 8.91 9.64 -5.81
CA LEU A 50 9.32 11.00 -6.19
C LEU A 50 10.55 10.97 -7.10
N THR A 51 11.50 10.10 -6.78
CA THR A 51 12.67 9.79 -7.60
C THR A 51 12.71 8.30 -7.93
N LEU A 52 13.35 7.93 -9.02
CA LEU A 52 13.50 6.52 -9.38
C LEU A 52 14.83 5.99 -8.82
N ASP A 53 14.74 4.95 -8.00
CA ASP A 53 15.88 4.23 -7.48
C ASP A 53 16.41 3.24 -8.53
N THR A 54 17.71 3.24 -8.78
CA THR A 54 18.36 2.36 -9.76
C THR A 54 18.88 1.08 -9.14
N GLU A 55 18.97 1.04 -7.80
CA GLU A 55 19.58 -0.07 -7.06
C GLU A 55 18.52 -0.99 -6.44
N ASP A 56 17.39 -0.42 -5.97
CA ASP A 56 16.29 -1.18 -5.38
C ASP A 56 14.95 -0.83 -6.04
N GLU A 57 14.40 -1.76 -6.80
CA GLU A 57 13.11 -1.59 -7.48
C GLU A 57 11.92 -1.41 -6.50
N ASN A 58 12.04 -1.84 -5.25
CA ASN A 58 10.99 -1.66 -4.25
C ASN A 58 10.80 -0.18 -3.90
N ASN A 59 11.88 0.62 -3.98
CA ASN A 59 11.82 2.07 -3.81
C ASN A 59 11.19 2.82 -5.00
N ASN A 60 10.73 2.10 -6.01
CA ASN A 60 9.93 2.62 -7.12
C ASN A 60 8.46 2.19 -7.00
N SER A 61 8.00 1.88 -5.81
CA SER A 61 6.62 1.48 -5.58
C SER A 61 5.65 2.63 -5.86
N LEU A 62 4.53 2.31 -6.50
CA LEU A 62 3.40 3.24 -6.54
C LEU A 62 2.77 3.35 -5.16
N VAL A 63 3.03 4.45 -4.48
CA VAL A 63 2.39 4.77 -3.21
C VAL A 63 1.14 5.58 -3.49
N LEU A 64 -0.01 5.08 -3.05
CA LEU A 64 -1.32 5.64 -3.36
C LEU A 64 -2.05 6.07 -2.09
N ASN A 65 -2.59 7.30 -2.09
CA ASN A 65 -3.64 7.69 -1.17
C ASN A 65 -4.99 7.58 -1.89
N VAL A 66 -5.84 6.68 -1.43
CA VAL A 66 -7.17 6.45 -2.01
C VAL A 66 -8.19 7.12 -1.12
N GLU A 67 -8.68 8.28 -1.54
CA GLU A 67 -9.64 9.11 -0.81
C GLU A 67 -11.07 8.79 -1.24
N THR A 68 -11.94 8.70 -0.26
CA THR A 68 -13.40 8.61 -0.41
C THR A 68 -14.07 9.55 0.58
N PRO A 69 -15.37 9.88 0.44
CA PRO A 69 -16.09 10.64 1.46
C PRO A 69 -16.09 9.98 2.84
N GLU A 70 -15.92 8.65 2.89
CA GLU A 70 -15.99 7.84 4.09
C GLU A 70 -14.64 7.65 4.81
N GLY A 71 -13.55 8.17 4.23
CA GLY A 71 -12.19 8.03 4.75
C GLY A 71 -11.21 7.68 3.64
N ASN A 72 -10.01 7.26 4.02
CA ASN A 72 -8.97 6.98 3.04
C ASN A 72 -8.10 5.77 3.40
N PHE A 73 -7.48 5.23 2.35
CA PHE A 73 -6.48 4.18 2.43
C PHE A 73 -5.14 4.72 1.97
N LEU A 74 -4.08 4.42 2.70
CA LEU A 74 -2.71 4.55 2.21
C LEU A 74 -2.21 3.17 1.77
N LEU A 75 -1.94 3.00 0.49
CA LEU A 75 -1.42 1.78 -0.10
C LEU A 75 0.08 1.97 -0.39
N ALA A 76 0.93 1.32 0.39
CA ALA A 76 2.37 1.56 0.37
C ALA A 76 3.15 0.72 -0.66
N GLY A 77 2.48 -0.20 -1.39
CA GLY A 77 3.19 -1.10 -2.31
C GLY A 77 4.24 -1.95 -1.57
N ASP A 78 5.40 -2.06 -2.14
CA ASP A 78 6.58 -2.68 -1.54
C ASP A 78 7.63 -1.61 -1.12
N MET A 79 7.17 -0.36 -0.92
CA MET A 79 7.97 0.77 -0.43
C MET A 79 8.81 0.38 0.78
N THR A 80 10.11 0.64 0.72
CA THR A 80 11.03 0.47 1.85
C THR A 80 11.21 1.78 2.63
N GLN A 81 11.97 1.75 3.72
CA GLN A 81 12.23 2.94 4.55
C GLN A 81 12.93 4.06 3.77
N THR A 82 13.68 3.74 2.72
CA THR A 82 14.32 4.75 1.87
C THR A 82 13.27 5.62 1.18
N GLU A 83 12.29 5.03 0.53
CA GLU A 83 11.19 5.77 -0.10
C GLU A 83 10.27 6.41 0.94
N GLU A 84 10.04 5.75 2.11
CA GLU A 84 9.29 6.34 3.23
C GLU A 84 9.91 7.67 3.67
N GLU A 85 11.24 7.70 3.86
CA GLU A 85 11.97 8.91 4.27
C GLU A 85 11.87 10.02 3.21
N GLU A 86 11.96 9.68 1.95
CA GLU A 86 11.81 10.64 0.85
C GLU A 86 10.42 11.28 0.87
N LEU A 87 9.36 10.48 0.94
CA LEU A 87 7.97 10.96 0.95
C LEU A 87 7.65 11.76 2.22
N LEU A 88 8.17 11.34 3.38
CA LEU A 88 8.02 12.06 4.63
C LEU A 88 8.72 13.43 4.60
N ASN A 89 9.95 13.49 4.07
CA ASN A 89 10.71 14.72 3.93
C ASN A 89 10.05 15.70 2.95
N ALA A 90 9.42 15.17 1.91
CA ALA A 90 8.62 15.96 0.97
C ALA A 90 7.27 16.44 1.57
N GLY A 91 6.86 15.88 2.71
CA GLY A 91 5.61 16.26 3.38
C GLY A 91 4.36 15.81 2.65
N VAL A 92 4.45 14.78 1.79
CA VAL A 92 3.32 14.32 0.97
C VAL A 92 2.52 13.18 1.59
N ILE A 93 3.02 12.56 2.67
CA ILE A 93 2.32 11.48 3.38
C ILE A 93 1.12 12.02 4.16
N PRO A 94 -0.12 11.64 3.81
CA PRO A 94 -1.32 12.06 4.54
C PRO A 94 -1.55 11.20 5.80
N ARG A 95 -2.48 11.64 6.64
CA ARG A 95 -3.14 10.72 7.56
C ARG A 95 -4.03 9.79 6.78
N ALA A 96 -4.15 8.53 7.22
CA ALA A 96 -5.03 7.57 6.58
C ALA A 96 -5.81 6.74 7.62
N THR A 97 -7.05 6.37 7.27
CA THR A 97 -7.90 5.53 8.12
C THR A 97 -7.36 4.10 8.16
N VAL A 98 -6.90 3.61 7.01
CA VAL A 98 -6.30 2.28 6.86
C VAL A 98 -4.96 2.40 6.15
N LEU A 99 -3.94 1.71 6.68
CA LEU A 99 -2.64 1.54 6.05
C LEU A 99 -2.51 0.11 5.52
N LYS A 100 -2.27 -0.06 4.21
CA LYS A 100 -1.68 -1.29 3.68
C LYS A 100 -0.17 -1.20 3.92
N VAL A 101 0.32 -2.05 4.79
CA VAL A 101 1.73 -2.09 5.20
C VAL A 101 2.65 -2.33 4.00
N GLY A 102 3.76 -1.60 3.95
CA GLY A 102 4.77 -1.72 2.90
C GLY A 102 5.48 -3.07 2.93
N HIS A 103 5.98 -3.50 1.79
CA HIS A 103 6.86 -4.66 1.59
C HIS A 103 6.43 -5.91 2.38
N HIS A 104 5.13 -6.18 2.42
CA HIS A 104 4.53 -7.34 3.10
C HIS A 104 4.84 -7.41 4.63
N GLY A 105 5.26 -6.30 5.23
CA GLY A 105 5.66 -6.24 6.63
C GLY A 105 7.06 -6.75 6.89
N ARG A 106 8.00 -6.61 5.92
CA ARG A 106 9.43 -6.86 6.13
C ARG A 106 10.04 -5.82 7.06
N ASP A 107 11.20 -6.14 7.62
CA ASP A 107 11.91 -5.29 8.59
C ASP A 107 12.49 -4.00 8.00
N ASP A 108 12.59 -3.91 6.68
CA ASP A 108 13.04 -2.75 5.91
C ASP A 108 11.92 -1.77 5.54
N ALA A 109 10.68 -1.96 6.03
CA ALA A 109 9.53 -1.13 5.69
C ALA A 109 8.70 -0.79 6.94
N THR A 110 7.77 0.15 6.77
CA THR A 110 6.79 0.59 7.78
C THR A 110 7.46 1.04 9.09
N GLY A 111 8.34 2.01 8.94
CA GLY A 111 9.09 2.61 10.04
C GLY A 111 8.21 3.44 10.99
N LYS A 112 8.76 3.72 12.19
CA LYS A 112 8.05 4.52 13.23
C LYS A 112 7.63 5.91 12.73
N ALA A 113 8.45 6.54 11.90
CA ALA A 113 8.15 7.87 11.36
C ALA A 113 6.93 7.84 10.44
N LEU A 114 6.83 6.82 9.57
CA LEU A 114 5.65 6.61 8.71
C LEU A 114 4.39 6.40 9.55
N VAL A 115 4.43 5.47 10.51
CA VAL A 115 3.25 5.17 11.36
C VAL A 115 2.82 6.40 12.17
N ALA A 116 3.78 7.18 12.69
CA ALA A 116 3.50 8.43 13.41
C ALA A 116 2.86 9.51 12.51
N ALA A 117 3.22 9.58 11.25
CA ALA A 117 2.65 10.53 10.28
C ALA A 117 1.24 10.09 9.84
N VAL A 118 1.09 8.85 9.43
CA VAL A 118 -0.16 8.27 8.91
C VAL A 118 -1.24 8.16 9.99
N ARG A 119 -0.87 7.70 11.20
CA ARG A 119 -1.76 7.46 12.34
C ARG A 119 -3.00 6.63 11.97
N PRO A 120 -2.84 5.47 11.37
CA PRO A 120 -3.96 4.67 10.91
C PRO A 120 -4.73 4.07 12.08
N GLN A 121 -6.03 3.83 11.91
CA GLN A 121 -6.83 3.03 12.84
C GLN A 121 -6.48 1.54 12.69
N TRP A 122 -6.27 1.11 11.44
CA TRP A 122 -5.91 -0.25 11.09
C TRP A 122 -4.73 -0.31 10.12
N ALA A 123 -3.89 -1.31 10.34
CA ALA A 123 -2.85 -1.71 9.41
C ALA A 123 -3.17 -3.11 8.87
N VAL A 124 -3.16 -3.26 7.55
CA VAL A 124 -3.36 -4.55 6.89
C VAL A 124 -2.02 -5.03 6.31
N ILE A 125 -1.60 -6.21 6.71
CA ILE A 125 -0.37 -6.86 6.25
C ILE A 125 -0.74 -8.00 5.32
N SER A 126 -0.39 -7.90 4.04
CA SER A 126 -0.62 -8.95 3.07
C SER A 126 0.61 -9.86 2.99
N THR A 127 0.59 -10.96 3.75
CA THR A 127 1.69 -11.92 3.79
C THR A 127 1.22 -13.32 4.14
N SER A 128 2.11 -14.29 3.95
CA SER A 128 2.01 -15.66 4.45
C SER A 128 3.38 -16.10 4.95
N SER A 129 3.48 -16.37 6.24
CA SER A 129 4.72 -16.86 6.85
C SER A 129 5.13 -18.26 6.35
N GLN A 130 4.26 -18.97 5.66
CA GLN A 130 4.63 -20.23 4.98
C GLN A 130 5.48 -19.98 3.74
N GLU A 131 5.20 -18.88 3.02
CA GLU A 131 5.94 -18.48 1.82
C GLU A 131 7.09 -17.52 2.15
N ARG A 132 6.89 -16.68 3.17
CA ARG A 132 7.83 -15.65 3.63
C ARG A 132 7.95 -15.74 5.16
N PRO A 133 8.81 -16.62 5.70
CA PRO A 133 8.90 -16.88 7.15
C PRO A 133 9.36 -15.68 7.98
N ASP A 134 9.99 -14.69 7.35
CA ASP A 134 10.46 -13.44 7.94
C ASP A 134 9.38 -12.34 7.99
N THR A 135 8.14 -12.64 7.57
CA THR A 135 7.03 -11.68 7.55
C THR A 135 5.78 -12.22 8.28
N PRO A 136 5.05 -11.34 8.99
CA PRO A 136 5.45 -9.97 9.31
C PRO A 136 6.62 -9.96 10.30
N ALA A 137 7.59 -9.07 10.07
CA ALA A 137 8.73 -8.91 10.96
C ALA A 137 8.30 -8.39 12.34
N ALA A 138 8.96 -8.85 13.40
CA ALA A 138 8.66 -8.43 14.76
C ALA A 138 8.75 -6.90 14.93
N GLN A 139 9.76 -6.27 14.30
CA GLN A 139 9.94 -4.82 14.32
C GLN A 139 8.72 -4.05 13.80
N VAL A 140 8.06 -4.55 12.76
CA VAL A 140 6.86 -3.91 12.18
C VAL A 140 5.67 -4.06 13.11
N THR A 141 5.42 -5.27 13.62
CA THR A 141 4.31 -5.52 14.55
C THR A 141 4.48 -4.78 15.87
N GLU A 142 5.68 -4.70 16.41
CA GLU A 142 6.03 -3.91 17.60
C GLU A 142 5.83 -2.40 17.35
N THR A 143 6.22 -1.91 16.17
CA THR A 143 6.00 -0.51 15.77
C THR A 143 4.51 -0.20 15.74
N LEU A 144 3.70 -1.01 15.06
CA LEU A 144 2.25 -0.82 15.00
C LEU A 144 1.60 -0.86 16.40
N ALA A 145 2.02 -1.80 17.24
CA ALA A 145 1.54 -1.92 18.62
C ALA A 145 1.92 -0.68 19.47
N LEU A 146 3.13 -0.15 19.32
CA LEU A 146 3.58 1.06 20.01
C LEU A 146 2.66 2.26 19.75
N PHE A 147 2.16 2.39 18.52
CA PHE A 147 1.21 3.45 18.13
C PHE A 147 -0.26 3.04 18.31
N GLN A 148 -0.53 1.91 18.94
CA GLN A 148 -1.88 1.38 19.20
C GLN A 148 -2.69 1.16 17.91
N VAL A 149 -2.01 0.87 16.81
CA VAL A 149 -2.62 0.55 15.53
C VAL A 149 -3.12 -0.90 15.57
N LYS A 150 -4.39 -1.11 15.23
CA LYS A 150 -4.93 -2.46 15.08
C LYS A 150 -4.37 -3.11 13.82
N THR A 151 -4.06 -4.40 13.89
CA THR A 151 -3.39 -5.10 12.79
C THR A 151 -4.22 -6.29 12.34
N ALA A 152 -4.35 -6.44 11.02
CA ALA A 152 -4.94 -7.60 10.37
C ALA A 152 -3.92 -8.19 9.38
N VAL A 153 -3.73 -9.51 9.42
CA VAL A 153 -2.77 -10.23 8.58
C VAL A 153 -3.50 -11.22 7.69
N THR A 154 -3.20 -11.22 6.39
CA THR A 154 -3.94 -12.07 5.44
C THR A 154 -3.76 -13.57 5.68
N GLN A 155 -2.63 -13.99 6.25
CA GLN A 155 -2.40 -15.40 6.62
C GLN A 155 -3.38 -15.95 7.66
N ASP A 156 -4.04 -15.08 8.43
CA ASP A 156 -5.00 -15.46 9.47
C ASP A 156 -6.40 -15.72 8.91
N ALA A 157 -6.57 -15.52 7.60
CA ALA A 157 -7.82 -15.67 6.87
C ALA A 157 -7.70 -16.72 5.76
N GLN A 158 -8.80 -17.44 5.46
CA GLN A 158 -8.82 -18.43 4.39
C GLN A 158 -8.97 -17.81 3.00
N VAL A 159 -9.61 -16.63 2.90
CA VAL A 159 -9.85 -15.90 1.65
C VAL A 159 -9.11 -14.57 1.65
N GLY A 160 -9.18 -13.79 2.74
CA GLY A 160 -8.52 -12.49 2.82
C GLY A 160 -9.03 -11.59 3.92
N ILE A 161 -8.57 -10.35 3.88
CA ILE A 161 -9.01 -9.28 4.78
C ILE A 161 -9.82 -8.27 3.96
N LEU A 162 -10.98 -7.89 4.47
CA LEU A 162 -11.81 -6.81 3.94
C LEU A 162 -11.82 -5.64 4.92
N ALA A 163 -11.49 -4.45 4.43
CA ALA A 163 -11.65 -3.21 5.18
C ALA A 163 -12.75 -2.35 4.54
N GLU A 164 -13.73 -1.96 5.32
CA GLU A 164 -14.85 -1.11 4.90
C GLU A 164 -14.76 0.21 5.67
N LEU A 165 -14.92 1.34 4.96
CA LEU A 165 -14.92 2.67 5.55
C LEU A 165 -16.34 3.21 5.64
N GLU A 166 -16.68 3.76 6.79
CA GLU A 166 -17.92 4.48 7.02
C GLU A 166 -17.70 5.59 8.06
N ASN A 167 -18.07 6.84 7.73
CA ASN A 167 -17.96 7.98 8.63
C ASN A 167 -16.55 8.13 9.25
N GLN A 168 -15.49 8.07 8.45
CA GLN A 168 -14.09 8.15 8.86
C GLN A 168 -13.63 7.03 9.81
N THR A 169 -14.37 5.93 9.84
CA THR A 169 -14.06 4.77 10.68
C THR A 169 -13.89 3.53 9.82
N ALA A 170 -12.91 2.70 10.15
CA ALA A 170 -12.71 1.43 9.49
C ALA A 170 -13.27 0.28 10.30
N THR A 171 -14.07 -0.57 9.65
CA THR A 171 -14.41 -1.90 10.12
C THR A 171 -13.64 -2.92 9.29
N VAL A 172 -12.90 -3.81 9.97
CA VAL A 172 -12.06 -4.80 9.29
C VAL A 172 -12.56 -6.19 9.59
N TRP A 173 -12.63 -7.02 8.55
CA TRP A 173 -13.20 -8.35 8.57
C TRP A 173 -12.16 -9.36 8.12
N ARG A 174 -12.06 -10.46 8.83
CA ARG A 174 -11.49 -11.68 8.29
C ARG A 174 -12.55 -12.34 7.40
N VAL A 175 -12.18 -12.70 6.19
CA VAL A 175 -13.04 -13.38 5.23
C VAL A 175 -12.57 -14.81 5.09
N ASP A 176 -13.43 -15.74 5.45
CA ASP A 176 -13.23 -17.17 5.34
C ASP A 176 -14.27 -17.78 4.39
N TRP A 177 -14.17 -19.07 4.08
CA TRP A 177 -15.11 -19.75 3.16
C TRP A 177 -16.56 -19.76 3.68
N ASP A 178 -16.75 -19.64 4.98
CA ASP A 178 -18.05 -19.60 5.65
C ASP A 178 -18.62 -18.19 5.87
N GLY A 179 -17.84 -17.13 5.56
CA GLY A 179 -18.33 -15.77 5.61
C GLY A 179 -17.33 -14.72 6.13
N LYS A 180 -17.89 -13.56 6.47
CA LYS A 180 -17.15 -12.43 7.06
C LYS A 180 -17.22 -12.50 8.58
N HIS A 181 -16.08 -12.40 9.24
CA HIS A 181 -15.93 -12.37 10.70
C HIS A 181 -15.28 -11.05 11.09
N PRO A 182 -15.95 -10.19 11.89
CA PRO A 182 -15.37 -8.91 12.28
C PRO A 182 -14.14 -9.13 13.16
N LEU A 183 -13.07 -8.41 12.85
CA LEU A 183 -11.94 -8.32 13.77
C LEU A 183 -12.31 -7.31 14.85
N GLU A 184 -12.28 -7.75 16.11
CA GLU A 184 -12.76 -6.96 17.24
C GLU A 184 -11.96 -5.67 17.44
N LYS A 185 -12.69 -4.67 17.94
CA LYS A 185 -12.17 -3.33 18.26
C LYS A 185 -11.12 -3.37 19.37
#